data_4ed75223d20d6629d924b2d1020901f3
#
_entry.id   4ed75223d20d6629d924b2d1020901f3
#
_cell.length_a   1.000
_cell.length_b   1.000
_cell.length_c   1.000
_cell.angle_alpha   90.00
_cell.angle_beta   90.00
_cell.angle_gamma   90.00
#
_symmetry.space_group_name_H-M   'P 1'
#
loop_
_entity.id
_entity.type
_entity.pdbx_description
1 polymer ?
#
loop_
_entity_poly.entity_id
_entity_poly.type
_entity_poly.pdbx_seq_one_letter_code
_entity_poly.pdbx_strand_id
1 'polypeptide(L)'
;MYFKNIIGQKNIIKQLNLLFENNQVPHSQIFIDRYNSGGLPIALDYSLLLLNNQHKTNLNQKIEIKRNYFEHPDLNFIFPLPGPKNTISEFLSPWFEFLKSKKYHPVEDWLNHIESGNKQGIISVEVIKELNKSLRLKSFSGGKKICIIWGAEKLNELASNKLLKLIEEPPSLTYFLIISKNEKKLLPTLKSRCQVIRIPPTKNEDIKSYYTEVGIENNKQAYLINASMGSSSRAIKLSEDEKNTIKLEEMLIKCLRLSFSAQKT
;
A
#
# COMPACT_ATOMS: atom_id res chain seq x y z
N MET A 1 16.14 1.34 8.02
CA MET A 1 15.11 1.20 9.06
C MET A 1 13.76 1.15 8.35
N TYR A 2 13.01 0.04 8.51
CA TYR A 2 11.68 -0.15 7.92
C TYR A 2 10.64 0.70 8.66
N PHE A 3 9.48 0.93 8.06
CA PHE A 3 8.33 1.64 8.64
C PHE A 3 8.56 3.11 9.03
N LYS A 4 9.62 3.77 8.52
CA LYS A 4 9.92 5.18 8.87
C LYS A 4 8.84 6.17 8.44
N ASN A 5 8.22 5.90 7.30
CA ASN A 5 7.26 6.81 6.68
C ASN A 5 5.80 6.37 6.92
N ILE A 6 5.58 5.55 7.97
CA ILE A 6 4.24 5.13 8.34
C ILE A 6 3.66 6.12 9.35
N ILE A 7 2.51 6.71 9.01
CA ILE A 7 1.81 7.63 9.90
C ILE A 7 1.11 6.81 10.99
N GLY A 8 1.61 6.91 12.22
CA GLY A 8 1.08 6.18 13.36
C GLY A 8 1.31 4.69 13.30
N GLN A 9 0.30 3.90 13.69
CA GLN A 9 0.26 2.42 13.64
C GLN A 9 1.37 1.70 14.43
N LYS A 10 1.93 2.35 15.45
CA LYS A 10 3.07 1.83 16.23
C LYS A 10 2.84 0.44 16.80
N ASN A 11 1.61 0.12 17.22
CA ASN A 11 1.27 -1.19 17.79
C ASN A 11 1.30 -2.30 16.73
N ILE A 12 0.77 -2.03 15.53
CA ILE A 12 0.80 -2.98 14.40
C ILE A 12 2.25 -3.23 13.98
N ILE A 13 3.04 -2.18 13.85
CA ILE A 13 4.47 -2.28 13.50
C ILE A 13 5.22 -3.09 14.54
N LYS A 14 4.98 -2.85 15.84
CA LYS A 14 5.59 -3.63 16.93
C LYS A 14 5.21 -5.11 16.85
N GLN A 15 3.92 -5.41 16.60
CA GLN A 15 3.44 -6.78 16.44
C GLN A 15 4.13 -7.49 15.27
N LEU A 16 4.25 -6.84 14.11
CA LEU A 16 4.88 -7.41 12.92
C LEU A 16 6.39 -7.66 13.14
N ASN A 17 7.07 -6.73 13.81
CA ASN A 17 8.48 -6.91 14.18
C ASN A 17 8.67 -8.10 15.14
N LEU A 18 7.82 -8.25 16.16
CA LEU A 18 7.87 -9.38 17.09
C LEU A 18 7.65 -10.73 16.39
N LEU A 19 6.66 -10.80 15.48
CA LEU A 19 6.43 -12.01 14.66
C LEU A 19 7.68 -12.37 13.84
N PHE A 20 8.33 -11.35 13.29
CA PHE A 20 9.53 -11.52 12.49
C PHE A 20 10.74 -11.97 13.35
N GLU A 21 11.00 -11.30 14.46
CA GLU A 21 12.12 -11.59 15.37
C GLU A 21 12.03 -13.00 15.98
N ASN A 22 10.80 -13.44 16.29
CA ASN A 22 10.52 -14.76 16.83
C ASN A 22 10.44 -15.87 15.76
N ASN A 23 10.66 -15.57 14.47
CA ASN A 23 10.44 -16.49 13.35
C ASN A 23 9.03 -17.12 13.31
N GLN A 24 8.02 -16.38 13.78
CA GLN A 24 6.62 -16.82 13.86
C GLN A 24 5.72 -16.13 12.80
N VAL A 25 6.31 -15.75 11.68
CA VAL A 25 5.57 -15.10 10.59
C VAL A 25 4.64 -16.12 9.92
N PRO A 26 3.30 -15.94 9.98
CA PRO A 26 2.38 -16.80 9.27
C PRO A 26 2.58 -16.65 7.76
N HIS A 27 2.42 -17.74 7.02
CA HIS A 27 2.54 -17.73 5.57
C HIS A 27 1.45 -16.93 4.86
N SER A 28 0.33 -16.66 5.54
CA SER A 28 -0.78 -15.84 5.01
C SER A 28 -1.36 -14.92 6.06
N GLN A 29 -1.41 -13.62 5.75
CA GLN A 29 -1.91 -12.58 6.62
C GLN A 29 -2.87 -11.67 5.87
N ILE A 30 -3.98 -11.29 6.50
CA ILE A 30 -4.96 -10.34 5.97
C ILE A 30 -4.90 -9.07 6.80
N PHE A 31 -4.59 -7.95 6.16
CA PHE A 31 -4.65 -6.61 6.73
C PHE A 31 -6.01 -5.99 6.38
N ILE A 32 -6.87 -5.81 7.38
CA ILE A 32 -8.15 -5.13 7.21
C ILE A 32 -7.93 -3.64 7.48
N ASP A 33 -7.89 -2.86 6.42
CA ASP A 33 -7.65 -1.40 6.47
C ASP A 33 -8.91 -0.63 6.06
N ARG A 34 -9.91 -0.64 6.91
CA ARG A 34 -11.21 0.00 6.68
C ARG A 34 -11.09 1.52 6.46
N TYR A 35 -10.12 2.15 7.10
CA TYR A 35 -9.97 3.60 7.15
C TYR A 35 -8.93 4.14 6.17
N ASN A 36 -8.27 3.30 5.37
CA ASN A 36 -7.09 3.65 4.58
C ASN A 36 -6.00 4.31 5.47
N SER A 37 -5.69 3.63 6.57
CA SER A 37 -4.78 4.10 7.62
C SER A 37 -3.36 3.54 7.49
N GLY A 38 -3.01 2.99 6.32
CA GLY A 38 -1.65 2.56 6.02
C GLY A 38 -1.47 1.07 5.73
N GLY A 39 -2.51 0.33 5.36
CA GLY A 39 -2.42 -1.10 5.07
C GLY A 39 -1.42 -1.43 3.97
N LEU A 40 -1.47 -0.73 2.85
CA LEU A 40 -0.53 -0.94 1.74
C LEU A 40 0.91 -0.54 2.10
N PRO A 41 1.20 0.66 2.63
CA PRO A 41 2.58 1.00 3.01
C PRO A 41 3.15 0.09 4.10
N ILE A 42 2.34 -0.37 5.07
CA ILE A 42 2.78 -1.36 6.06
C ILE A 42 3.16 -2.68 5.38
N ALA A 43 2.33 -3.21 4.48
CA ALA A 43 2.60 -4.46 3.77
C ALA A 43 3.86 -4.35 2.88
N LEU A 44 4.07 -3.20 2.24
CA LEU A 44 5.26 -2.92 1.45
C LEU A 44 6.53 -2.97 2.33
N ASP A 45 6.57 -2.23 3.43
CA ASP A 45 7.73 -2.21 4.32
C ASP A 45 7.95 -3.56 5.02
N TYR A 46 6.86 -4.25 5.37
CA TYR A 46 6.94 -5.61 5.93
C TYR A 46 7.47 -6.62 4.92
N SER A 47 7.08 -6.52 3.66
CA SER A 47 7.61 -7.39 2.61
C SER A 47 9.12 -7.24 2.45
N LEU A 48 9.65 -6.02 2.51
CA LEU A 48 11.10 -5.79 2.49
C LEU A 48 11.80 -6.34 3.74
N LEU A 49 11.19 -6.20 4.91
CA LEU A 49 11.71 -6.80 6.15
C LEU A 49 11.84 -8.32 6.01
N LEU A 50 10.82 -8.97 5.44
CA LEU A 50 10.80 -10.41 5.22
C LEU A 50 11.84 -10.89 4.20
N LEU A 51 12.06 -10.12 3.13
CA LEU A 51 13.01 -10.45 2.07
C LEU A 51 14.47 -10.21 2.48
N ASN A 52 14.74 -9.11 3.20
CA ASN A 52 16.13 -8.70 3.50
C ASN A 52 16.85 -9.57 4.56
N ASN A 53 16.15 -10.34 5.37
CA ASN A 53 16.80 -11.17 6.40
C ASN A 53 17.47 -12.43 5.83
N GLN A 54 17.32 -12.73 4.55
CA GLN A 54 17.92 -13.90 3.91
C GLN A 54 19.43 -13.77 3.69
N HIS A 55 19.94 -12.52 3.63
CA HIS A 55 21.36 -12.25 3.35
C HIS A 55 22.28 -12.22 4.56
N LYS A 56 21.77 -12.48 5.79
CA LYS A 56 22.62 -12.56 6.98
C LYS A 56 23.52 -13.80 7.03
N THR A 57 23.34 -14.78 6.15
CA THR A 57 24.12 -16.02 6.13
C THR A 57 25.41 -15.95 5.30
N ASN A 58 25.61 -14.93 4.48
CA ASN A 58 26.84 -14.75 3.72
C ASN A 58 27.52 -13.42 4.11
N LEU A 59 28.47 -13.52 5.04
CA LEU A 59 29.21 -12.39 5.64
C LEU A 59 30.00 -11.50 4.68
N ASN A 60 30.09 -11.83 3.39
CA ASN A 60 30.94 -11.11 2.41
C ASN A 60 30.17 -10.41 1.27
N GLN A 61 28.87 -10.45 1.21
CA GLN A 61 28.07 -9.66 0.27
C GLN A 61 27.01 -8.88 1.01
N LYS A 62 27.39 -7.69 1.51
CA LYS A 62 26.42 -6.59 1.75
C LYS A 62 25.86 -6.15 0.40
N ILE A 63 24.98 -6.95 -0.18
CA ILE A 63 24.05 -6.40 -1.16
C ILE A 63 23.12 -5.53 -0.31
N GLU A 64 23.40 -4.22 -0.26
CA GLU A 64 22.38 -3.25 0.08
C GLU A 64 21.27 -3.45 -0.94
N ILE A 65 20.28 -4.31 -0.61
CA ILE A 65 19.06 -4.36 -1.36
C ILE A 65 18.48 -2.96 -1.21
N LYS A 66 18.68 -2.17 -2.28
CA LYS A 66 18.11 -0.83 -2.38
C LYS A 66 16.67 -0.95 -1.95
N ARG A 67 16.19 -0.04 -1.10
CA ARG A 67 14.81 0.05 -0.60
C ARG A 67 13.81 0.33 -1.73
N ASN A 68 13.97 -0.35 -2.84
CA ASN A 68 13.16 -0.18 -4.02
C ASN A 68 12.33 -1.44 -4.19
N TYR A 69 11.07 -1.40 -3.75
CA TYR A 69 10.09 -2.49 -3.91
C TYR A 69 9.98 -2.96 -5.37
N PHE A 70 10.33 -2.09 -6.32
CA PHE A 70 10.13 -2.29 -7.75
C PHE A 70 11.17 -3.23 -8.37
N GLU A 71 12.28 -3.46 -7.70
CA GLU A 71 13.42 -4.19 -8.25
C GLU A 71 13.58 -5.60 -7.66
N HIS A 72 12.73 -6.00 -6.70
CA HIS A 72 12.88 -7.32 -6.08
C HIS A 72 12.09 -8.38 -6.86
N PRO A 73 12.74 -9.30 -7.57
CA PRO A 73 12.08 -10.27 -8.44
C PRO A 73 11.20 -11.28 -7.68
N ASP A 74 11.43 -11.46 -6.37
CA ASP A 74 10.64 -12.35 -5.52
C ASP A 74 9.46 -11.64 -4.84
N LEU A 75 9.17 -10.38 -5.21
CA LEU A 75 8.00 -9.63 -4.76
C LEU A 75 6.96 -9.55 -5.88
N ASN A 76 5.84 -10.21 -5.68
CA ASN A 76 4.73 -10.24 -6.62
C ASN A 76 3.61 -9.30 -6.15
N PHE A 77 3.00 -8.59 -7.10
CA PHE A 77 1.89 -7.69 -6.83
C PHE A 77 0.64 -8.16 -7.53
N ILE A 78 -0.47 -8.13 -6.80
CA ILE A 78 -1.82 -8.30 -7.32
C ILE A 78 -2.65 -7.10 -6.88
N PHE A 79 -3.31 -6.47 -7.85
CA PHE A 79 -4.13 -5.29 -7.65
C PHE A 79 -5.32 -5.30 -8.61
N PRO A 80 -6.39 -4.53 -8.35
CA PRO A 80 -7.56 -4.50 -9.22
C PRO A 80 -7.23 -3.94 -10.61
N LEU A 81 -7.74 -4.61 -11.64
CA LEU A 81 -7.58 -4.24 -13.05
C LEU A 81 -8.92 -3.75 -13.65
N PRO A 82 -8.91 -2.97 -14.74
CA PRO A 82 -10.12 -2.41 -15.35
C PRO A 82 -11.10 -3.46 -15.86
N GLY A 83 -10.62 -4.65 -16.19
CA GLY A 83 -11.45 -5.72 -16.75
C GLY A 83 -10.88 -7.12 -16.51
N PRO A 84 -11.72 -8.16 -16.65
CA PRO A 84 -11.34 -9.53 -16.29
C PRO A 84 -10.30 -10.17 -17.24
N LYS A 85 -10.10 -9.62 -18.44
CA LYS A 85 -9.12 -10.08 -19.42
C LYS A 85 -7.76 -9.42 -19.31
N ASN A 86 -7.64 -8.34 -18.51
CA ASN A 86 -6.36 -7.65 -18.31
C ASN A 86 -5.42 -8.52 -17.47
N THR A 87 -4.12 -8.36 -17.69
CA THR A 87 -3.05 -9.04 -16.97
C THR A 87 -2.28 -8.08 -16.07
N ILE A 88 -1.64 -8.59 -15.02
CA ILE A 88 -0.82 -7.76 -14.12
C ILE A 88 0.36 -7.15 -14.87
N SER A 89 0.98 -7.92 -15.77
CA SER A 89 2.15 -7.49 -16.54
C SER A 89 1.90 -6.23 -17.36
N GLU A 90 0.71 -6.05 -17.94
CA GLU A 90 0.32 -4.86 -18.70
C GLU A 90 0.29 -3.58 -17.84
N PHE A 91 0.05 -3.72 -16.54
CA PHE A 91 -0.14 -2.61 -15.61
C PHE A 91 0.98 -2.44 -14.58
N LEU A 92 2.07 -3.20 -14.68
CA LEU A 92 3.18 -3.09 -13.71
C LEU A 92 3.86 -1.72 -13.75
N SER A 93 4.11 -1.15 -14.93
CA SER A 93 4.74 0.17 -15.02
C SER A 93 3.88 1.28 -14.41
N PRO A 94 2.59 1.44 -14.78
CA PRO A 94 1.68 2.37 -14.12
C PRO A 94 1.54 2.09 -12.60
N TRP A 95 1.56 0.81 -12.19
CA TRP A 95 1.50 0.45 -10.77
C TRP A 95 2.69 0.97 -9.99
N PHE A 96 3.89 0.83 -10.53
CA PHE A 96 5.09 1.33 -9.88
C PHE A 96 5.14 2.86 -9.84
N GLU A 97 4.64 3.54 -10.86
CA GLU A 97 4.48 5.01 -10.85
C GLU A 97 3.50 5.45 -9.77
N PHE A 98 2.36 4.77 -9.67
CA PHE A 98 1.38 5.02 -8.62
C PHE A 98 1.99 4.81 -7.23
N LEU A 99 2.71 3.73 -6.99
CA LEU A 99 3.34 3.45 -5.69
C LEU A 99 4.42 4.47 -5.31
N LYS A 100 5.15 5.04 -6.27
CA LYS A 100 6.17 6.07 -5.98
C LYS A 100 5.55 7.31 -5.35
N SER A 101 4.39 7.72 -5.78
CA SER A 101 3.74 8.97 -5.36
C SER A 101 2.57 8.78 -4.39
N LYS A 102 1.89 7.62 -4.43
CA LYS A 102 0.55 7.46 -3.84
C LYS A 102 0.35 6.20 -3.01
N LYS A 103 1.32 5.83 -2.16
CA LYS A 103 1.27 4.59 -1.34
C LYS A 103 0.07 4.51 -0.39
N TYR A 104 -0.42 5.66 0.08
CA TYR A 104 -1.55 5.75 1.00
C TYR A 104 -2.90 5.86 0.30
N HIS A 105 -2.92 5.98 -1.01
CA HIS A 105 -4.15 6.20 -1.74
C HIS A 105 -5.02 4.94 -1.79
N PRO A 106 -6.36 5.11 -1.81
CA PRO A 106 -7.29 4.00 -1.90
C PRO A 106 -7.33 3.39 -3.30
N VAL A 107 -8.00 2.23 -3.44
CA VAL A 107 -8.14 1.52 -4.73
C VAL A 107 -8.81 2.38 -5.80
N GLU A 108 -9.70 3.26 -5.39
CA GLU A 108 -10.40 4.19 -6.28
C GLU A 108 -9.42 5.14 -6.98
N ASP A 109 -8.40 5.65 -6.27
CA ASP A 109 -7.39 6.53 -6.84
C ASP A 109 -6.46 5.79 -7.83
N TRP A 110 -6.20 4.50 -7.59
CA TRP A 110 -5.51 3.65 -8.55
C TRP A 110 -6.29 3.48 -9.84
N LEU A 111 -7.59 3.18 -9.74
CA LEU A 111 -8.45 3.01 -10.90
C LEU A 111 -8.58 4.30 -11.71
N ASN A 112 -8.59 5.46 -11.04
CA ASN A 112 -8.54 6.77 -11.70
C ASN A 112 -7.18 7.01 -12.38
N HIS A 113 -6.08 6.62 -11.73
CA HIS A 113 -4.73 6.77 -12.27
C HIS A 113 -4.52 6.03 -13.61
N ILE A 114 -5.13 4.86 -13.77
CA ILE A 114 -5.08 4.08 -15.01
C ILE A 114 -6.23 4.39 -15.97
N GLU A 115 -6.94 5.50 -15.77
CA GLU A 115 -8.03 5.97 -16.62
C GLU A 115 -9.09 4.89 -16.89
N SER A 116 -9.41 4.08 -15.87
CA SER A 116 -10.35 2.97 -16.02
C SER A 116 -11.81 3.40 -16.29
N GLY A 117 -12.08 4.70 -16.33
CA GLY A 117 -13.42 5.27 -16.47
C GLY A 117 -14.32 4.86 -15.30
N ASN A 118 -15.57 4.50 -15.59
CA ASN A 118 -16.55 4.08 -14.57
C ASN A 118 -16.37 2.60 -14.10
N LYS A 119 -15.28 1.93 -14.45
CA LYS A 119 -15.06 0.53 -14.07
C LYS A 119 -14.68 0.43 -12.59
N GLN A 120 -15.34 -0.49 -11.89
CA GLN A 120 -15.12 -0.68 -10.44
C GLN A 120 -13.84 -1.43 -10.08
N GLY A 121 -13.08 -1.89 -11.09
CA GLY A 121 -11.90 -2.74 -10.91
C GLY A 121 -12.26 -4.15 -10.43
N ILE A 122 -11.50 -5.12 -10.89
CA ILE A 122 -11.68 -6.54 -10.56
C ILE A 122 -10.34 -7.24 -10.44
N ILE A 123 -10.23 -8.19 -9.53
CA ILE A 123 -9.17 -9.20 -9.53
C ILE A 123 -9.80 -10.50 -10.04
N SER A 124 -9.49 -10.84 -11.27
CA SER A 124 -10.08 -12.00 -11.95
C SER A 124 -9.31 -13.30 -11.66
N VAL A 125 -9.90 -14.44 -12.01
CA VAL A 125 -9.25 -15.74 -11.87
C VAL A 125 -8.01 -15.86 -12.75
N GLU A 126 -7.96 -15.13 -13.87
CA GLU A 126 -6.80 -15.13 -14.78
C GLU A 126 -5.57 -14.50 -14.09
N VAL A 127 -5.76 -13.43 -13.34
CA VAL A 127 -4.72 -12.82 -12.51
C VAL A 127 -4.16 -13.81 -11.48
N ILE A 128 -5.01 -14.59 -10.82
CA ILE A 128 -4.55 -15.60 -9.85
C ILE A 128 -3.88 -16.79 -10.55
N LYS A 129 -4.27 -17.12 -11.78
CA LYS A 129 -3.55 -18.13 -12.57
C LYS A 129 -2.14 -17.65 -12.97
N GLU A 130 -2.00 -16.39 -13.36
CA GLU A 130 -0.71 -15.75 -13.63
C GLU A 130 0.20 -15.77 -12.40
N LEU A 131 -0.32 -15.36 -11.24
CA LEU A 131 0.38 -15.47 -9.98
C LEU A 131 0.85 -16.88 -9.67
N ASN A 132 -0.03 -17.89 -9.82
CA ASN A 132 0.33 -19.28 -9.56
C ASN A 132 1.49 -19.76 -10.45
N LYS A 133 1.53 -19.34 -11.73
CA LYS A 133 2.66 -19.63 -12.62
C LYS A 133 3.95 -18.98 -12.13
N SER A 134 3.90 -17.69 -11.75
CA SER A 134 5.06 -16.96 -11.21
C SER A 134 5.59 -17.60 -9.93
N LEU A 135 4.73 -17.98 -9.00
CA LEU A 135 5.12 -18.57 -7.73
C LEU A 135 5.72 -19.98 -7.86
N ARG A 136 5.48 -20.70 -8.95
CA ARG A 136 6.11 -22.01 -9.23
C ARG A 136 7.55 -21.90 -9.71
N LEU A 137 7.97 -20.76 -10.23
CA LEU A 137 9.35 -20.52 -10.59
C LEU A 137 10.23 -20.54 -9.33
N LYS A 138 11.50 -20.92 -9.47
CA LYS A 138 12.43 -20.83 -8.35
C LYS A 138 12.59 -19.36 -7.90
N SER A 139 12.74 -19.12 -6.59
CA SER A 139 13.11 -17.81 -6.09
C SER A 139 14.42 -17.36 -6.70
N PHE A 140 14.51 -16.11 -7.11
CA PHE A 140 15.72 -15.52 -7.69
C PHE A 140 16.84 -15.43 -6.64
N SER A 141 16.49 -15.02 -5.43
CA SER A 141 17.42 -14.93 -4.30
C SER A 141 17.62 -16.26 -3.54
N GLY A 142 17.00 -17.34 -3.98
CA GLY A 142 17.05 -18.65 -3.31
C GLY A 142 16.27 -18.71 -1.99
N GLY A 143 15.43 -17.73 -1.71
CA GLY A 143 14.76 -17.58 -0.42
C GLY A 143 13.23 -17.41 -0.52
N LYS A 144 12.72 -16.48 0.30
CA LYS A 144 11.28 -16.22 0.44
C LYS A 144 10.72 -15.54 -0.82
N LYS A 145 9.46 -15.85 -1.15
CA LYS A 145 8.64 -15.12 -2.12
C LYS A 145 7.52 -14.43 -1.39
N ILE A 146 7.28 -13.19 -1.70
CA ILE A 146 6.20 -12.41 -1.11
C ILE A 146 5.19 -12.08 -2.18
N CYS A 147 3.92 -12.25 -1.86
CA CYS A 147 2.80 -11.85 -2.70
C CYS A 147 1.96 -10.83 -1.96
N ILE A 148 1.92 -9.60 -2.45
CA ILE A 148 1.03 -8.55 -1.95
C ILE A 148 -0.23 -8.54 -2.82
N ILE A 149 -1.39 -8.79 -2.20
CA ILE A 149 -2.70 -8.73 -2.85
C ILE A 149 -3.43 -7.52 -2.27
N TRP A 150 -3.50 -6.45 -3.05
CA TRP A 150 -4.14 -5.20 -2.63
C TRP A 150 -5.53 -5.04 -3.24
N GLY A 151 -6.49 -4.57 -2.44
CA GLY A 151 -7.89 -4.46 -2.84
C GLY A 151 -8.57 -5.82 -2.95
N ALA A 152 -8.29 -6.73 -2.01
CA ALA A 152 -8.79 -8.11 -2.04
C ALA A 152 -10.32 -8.22 -2.02
N GLU A 153 -11.05 -7.18 -1.61
CA GLU A 153 -12.51 -7.08 -1.77
C GLU A 153 -12.98 -7.00 -3.22
N LYS A 154 -12.07 -6.87 -4.18
CA LYS A 154 -12.31 -6.88 -5.63
C LYS A 154 -12.07 -8.26 -6.28
N LEU A 155 -11.67 -9.25 -5.50
CA LEU A 155 -11.60 -10.63 -5.95
C LEU A 155 -13.01 -11.11 -6.36
N ASN A 156 -13.17 -11.64 -7.57
CA ASN A 156 -14.38 -12.36 -7.91
C ASN A 156 -14.39 -13.74 -7.24
N GLU A 157 -15.52 -14.43 -7.25
CA GLU A 157 -15.68 -15.71 -6.58
C GLU A 157 -14.70 -16.77 -7.08
N LEU A 158 -14.51 -16.87 -8.40
CA LEU A 158 -13.57 -17.81 -9.01
C LEU A 158 -12.13 -17.52 -8.62
N ALA A 159 -11.74 -16.23 -8.57
CA ALA A 159 -10.41 -15.81 -8.12
C ALA A 159 -10.21 -16.13 -6.64
N SER A 160 -11.20 -15.86 -5.81
CA SER A 160 -11.16 -16.16 -4.37
C SER A 160 -10.96 -17.65 -4.12
N ASN A 161 -11.73 -18.50 -4.80
CA ASN A 161 -11.62 -19.96 -4.69
C ASN A 161 -10.27 -20.49 -5.22
N LYS A 162 -9.72 -19.87 -6.26
CA LYS A 162 -8.39 -20.22 -6.76
C LYS A 162 -7.28 -19.79 -5.80
N LEU A 163 -7.43 -18.62 -5.19
CA LEU A 163 -6.49 -18.12 -4.18
C LEU A 163 -6.49 -19.00 -2.92
N LEU A 164 -7.66 -19.48 -2.49
CA LEU A 164 -7.77 -20.42 -1.37
C LEU A 164 -6.87 -21.64 -1.55
N LYS A 165 -6.86 -22.25 -2.75
CA LYS A 165 -6.00 -23.40 -3.05
C LYS A 165 -4.52 -23.07 -2.92
N LEU A 166 -4.11 -21.84 -3.31
CA LEU A 166 -2.73 -21.39 -3.17
C LEU A 166 -2.34 -21.14 -1.71
N ILE A 167 -3.29 -20.73 -0.89
CA ILE A 167 -3.06 -20.49 0.55
C ILE A 167 -3.05 -21.81 1.32
N GLU A 168 -3.86 -22.79 0.92
CA GLU A 168 -3.86 -24.12 1.55
C GLU A 168 -2.58 -24.90 1.25
N GLU A 169 -2.09 -24.82 0.02
CA GLU A 169 -0.88 -25.52 -0.45
C GLU A 169 0.11 -24.49 -1.05
N PRO A 170 0.71 -23.63 -0.22
CA PRO A 170 1.59 -22.60 -0.73
C PRO A 170 2.89 -23.21 -1.27
N PRO A 171 3.44 -22.68 -2.37
CA PRO A 171 4.78 -23.01 -2.77
C PRO A 171 5.78 -22.72 -1.64
N SER A 172 6.88 -23.47 -1.58
CA SER A 172 7.87 -23.34 -0.51
C SER A 172 8.29 -21.88 -0.30
N LEU A 173 8.38 -21.48 0.97
CA LEU A 173 8.80 -20.14 1.43
C LEU A 173 7.99 -18.98 0.82
N THR A 174 6.73 -19.22 0.48
CA THR A 174 5.84 -18.18 -0.06
C THR A 174 4.97 -17.58 1.03
N TYR A 175 4.90 -16.25 1.07
CA TYR A 175 4.11 -15.48 2.03
C TYR A 175 3.09 -14.61 1.30
N PHE A 176 1.85 -14.58 1.79
CA PHE A 176 0.76 -13.79 1.24
C PHE A 176 0.40 -12.66 2.20
N LEU A 177 0.50 -11.43 1.75
CA LEU A 177 0.08 -10.23 2.44
C LEU A 177 -1.15 -9.65 1.71
N ILE A 178 -2.32 -9.91 2.26
CA ILE A 178 -3.60 -9.60 1.64
C ILE A 178 -4.15 -8.34 2.28
N ILE A 179 -4.44 -7.29 1.52
CA ILE A 179 -4.98 -6.03 2.03
C ILE A 179 -6.41 -5.85 1.52
N SER A 180 -7.33 -5.61 2.43
CA SER A 180 -8.75 -5.36 2.11
C SER A 180 -9.32 -4.23 2.95
N LYS A 181 -10.10 -3.36 2.32
CA LYS A 181 -10.89 -2.33 2.99
C LYS A 181 -12.18 -2.90 3.59
N ASN A 182 -12.71 -3.98 3.03
CA ASN A 182 -14.00 -4.52 3.41
C ASN A 182 -13.94 -6.01 3.77
N GLU A 183 -13.83 -6.28 5.08
CA GLU A 183 -13.78 -7.64 5.61
C GLU A 183 -15.01 -8.49 5.24
N LYS A 184 -16.20 -7.87 5.07
CA LYS A 184 -17.44 -8.60 4.74
C LYS A 184 -17.44 -9.15 3.31
N LYS A 185 -16.65 -8.56 2.41
CA LYS A 185 -16.53 -9.04 1.02
C LYS A 185 -15.53 -10.19 0.86
N LEU A 186 -14.76 -10.51 1.88
CA LEU A 186 -13.84 -11.64 1.87
C LEU A 186 -14.57 -12.92 2.26
N LEU A 187 -14.28 -14.01 1.55
CA LEU A 187 -14.83 -15.33 1.88
C LEU A 187 -14.48 -15.72 3.34
N PRO A 188 -15.44 -16.26 4.10
CA PRO A 188 -15.15 -16.79 5.45
C PRO A 188 -14.04 -17.84 5.45
N THR A 189 -14.00 -18.67 4.42
CA THR A 189 -12.97 -19.70 4.21
C THR A 189 -11.58 -19.12 4.00
N LEU A 190 -11.45 -17.94 3.38
CA LEU A 190 -10.17 -17.23 3.25
C LEU A 190 -9.70 -16.70 4.61
N LYS A 191 -10.63 -16.11 5.37
CA LYS A 191 -10.33 -15.54 6.70
C LYS A 191 -9.91 -16.61 7.72
N SER A 192 -10.50 -17.80 7.65
CA SER A 192 -10.17 -18.90 8.59
C SER A 192 -8.77 -19.49 8.36
N ARG A 193 -8.15 -19.26 7.19
CA ARG A 193 -6.81 -19.75 6.83
C ARG A 193 -5.71 -18.71 6.93
N CYS A 194 -6.06 -17.49 7.26
CA CYS A 194 -5.13 -16.38 7.35
C CYS A 194 -5.14 -15.76 8.76
N GLN A 195 -3.99 -15.27 9.19
CA GLN A 195 -3.96 -14.39 10.36
C GLN A 195 -4.59 -13.04 9.99
N VAL A 196 -5.67 -12.66 10.67
CA VAL A 196 -6.34 -11.38 10.43
C VAL A 196 -5.78 -10.31 11.35
N ILE A 197 -5.24 -9.24 10.75
CA ILE A 197 -4.71 -8.06 11.43
C ILE A 197 -5.61 -6.88 11.05
N ARG A 198 -6.31 -6.29 12.04
CA ARG A 198 -7.16 -5.12 11.82
C ARG A 198 -6.37 -3.86 12.10
N ILE A 199 -6.24 -3.00 11.09
CA ILE A 199 -5.56 -1.72 11.18
C ILE A 199 -6.56 -0.70 11.74
N PRO A 200 -6.32 -0.16 12.93
CA PRO A 200 -7.19 0.84 13.52
C PRO A 200 -7.09 2.18 12.77
N PRO A 201 -8.07 3.08 12.98
CA PRO A 201 -7.92 4.46 12.51
C PRO A 201 -6.67 5.08 13.12
N THR A 202 -6.00 5.93 12.35
CA THR A 202 -4.82 6.67 12.80
C THR A 202 -5.22 7.65 13.90
N LYS A 203 -4.46 7.69 14.97
CA LYS A 203 -4.73 8.59 16.10
C LYS A 203 -4.55 10.05 15.71
N ASN A 204 -5.34 10.92 16.30
CA ASN A 204 -5.27 12.36 16.06
C ASN A 204 -3.88 12.95 16.34
N GLU A 205 -3.18 12.42 17.36
CA GLU A 205 -1.81 12.84 17.73
C GLU A 205 -0.80 12.50 16.62
N ASP A 206 -0.93 11.32 16.00
CA ASP A 206 -0.05 10.89 14.92
C ASP A 206 -0.32 11.70 13.64
N ILE A 207 -1.59 12.03 13.34
CA ILE A 207 -1.96 12.92 12.24
C ILE A 207 -1.46 14.35 12.49
N LYS A 208 -1.56 14.83 13.73
CA LYS A 208 -1.02 16.14 14.14
C LYS A 208 0.49 16.20 13.94
N SER A 209 1.21 15.16 14.35
CA SER A 209 2.66 15.05 14.15
C SER A 209 3.01 15.11 12.67
N TYR A 210 2.28 14.37 11.83
CA TYR A 210 2.43 14.42 10.38
C TYR A 210 2.20 15.82 9.81
N TYR A 211 1.12 16.52 10.20
CA TYR A 211 0.84 17.88 9.73
C TYR A 211 1.91 18.88 10.14
N THR A 212 2.46 18.73 11.35
CA THR A 212 3.58 19.57 11.81
C THR A 212 4.84 19.32 10.97
N GLU A 213 5.16 18.06 10.67
CA GLU A 213 6.30 17.66 9.84
C GLU A 213 6.20 18.20 8.41
N VAL A 214 5.00 18.18 7.81
CA VAL A 214 4.78 18.69 6.45
C VAL A 214 4.53 20.21 6.38
N GLY A 215 4.54 20.91 7.52
CA GLY A 215 4.47 22.38 7.59
C GLY A 215 3.07 22.97 7.50
N ILE A 216 2.03 22.25 7.92
CA ILE A 216 0.66 22.78 8.03
C ILE A 216 0.55 23.68 9.26
N GLU A 217 0.01 24.88 9.11
CA GLU A 217 -0.20 25.85 10.17
C GLU A 217 -1.06 25.32 11.33
N ASN A 218 -0.68 25.60 12.56
CA ASN A 218 -1.33 25.06 13.76
C ASN A 218 -2.82 25.42 13.88
N ASN A 219 -3.24 26.60 13.41
CA ASN A 219 -4.63 27.05 13.40
C ASN A 219 -5.54 26.21 12.51
N LYS A 220 -4.99 25.60 11.43
CA LYS A 220 -5.71 24.74 10.47
C LYS A 220 -5.69 23.27 10.87
N GLN A 221 -4.69 22.83 11.66
CA GLN A 221 -4.50 21.43 11.99
C GLN A 221 -5.73 20.80 12.67
N ALA A 222 -6.36 21.47 13.62
CA ALA A 222 -7.52 20.93 14.34
C ALA A 222 -8.68 20.61 13.40
N TYR A 223 -8.98 21.49 12.46
CA TYR A 223 -10.00 21.25 11.43
C TYR A 223 -9.62 20.07 10.51
N LEU A 224 -8.40 20.04 10.00
CA LEU A 224 -7.93 19.00 9.07
C LEU A 224 -7.85 17.63 9.75
N ILE A 225 -7.48 17.56 11.04
CA ILE A 225 -7.48 16.33 11.83
C ILE A 225 -8.91 15.76 11.90
N ASN A 226 -9.88 16.59 12.25
CA ASN A 226 -11.28 16.17 12.32
C ASN A 226 -11.80 15.73 10.93
N ALA A 227 -11.48 16.47 9.88
CA ALA A 227 -11.86 16.16 8.51
C ALA A 227 -11.24 14.85 7.99
N SER A 228 -10.07 14.46 8.50
CA SER A 228 -9.39 13.22 8.11
C SER A 228 -10.10 11.96 8.63
N MET A 229 -10.90 12.04 9.70
CA MET A 229 -11.64 10.93 10.33
C MET A 229 -10.75 9.70 10.62
N GLY A 230 -9.51 9.92 11.04
CA GLY A 230 -8.55 8.85 11.33
C GLY A 230 -8.01 8.12 10.09
N SER A 231 -8.22 8.66 8.89
CA SER A 231 -7.66 8.15 7.64
C SER A 231 -6.34 8.85 7.31
N SER A 232 -5.22 8.11 7.31
CA SER A 232 -3.94 8.67 6.87
C SER A 232 -3.97 9.09 5.39
N SER A 233 -4.67 8.32 4.55
CA SER A 233 -4.89 8.66 3.14
C SER A 233 -5.57 10.02 2.97
N ARG A 234 -6.66 10.25 3.72
CA ARG A 234 -7.38 11.52 3.68
C ARG A 234 -6.56 12.66 4.29
N ALA A 235 -5.81 12.39 5.37
CA ALA A 235 -4.94 13.38 5.98
C ALA A 235 -3.87 13.87 5.01
N ILE A 236 -3.24 12.97 4.25
CA ILE A 236 -2.26 13.32 3.23
C ILE A 236 -2.92 14.18 2.13
N LYS A 237 -4.06 13.73 1.60
CA LYS A 237 -4.77 14.48 0.56
C LYS A 237 -5.13 15.89 1.00
N LEU A 238 -5.69 16.04 2.21
CA LEU A 238 -6.02 17.35 2.77
C LEU A 238 -4.78 18.25 2.92
N SER A 239 -3.63 17.70 3.28
CA SER A 239 -2.38 18.46 3.37
C SER A 239 -1.85 18.91 2.01
N GLU A 240 -2.06 18.11 0.97
CA GLU A 240 -1.69 18.44 -0.40
C GLU A 240 -2.63 19.53 -0.96
N ASP A 241 -3.93 19.41 -0.74
CA ASP A 241 -4.92 20.40 -1.15
C ASP A 241 -4.67 21.76 -0.48
N GLU A 242 -4.34 21.77 0.82
CA GLU A 242 -4.00 22.98 1.55
C GLU A 242 -2.75 23.67 1.00
N LYS A 243 -1.69 22.91 0.72
CA LYS A 243 -0.47 23.43 0.10
C LYS A 243 -0.71 24.00 -1.30
N ASN A 244 -1.57 23.34 -2.08
CA ASN A 244 -1.94 23.82 -3.41
C ASN A 244 -2.74 25.13 -3.32
N THR A 245 -3.64 25.26 -2.35
CA THR A 245 -4.40 26.49 -2.08
C THR A 245 -3.49 27.65 -1.74
N ILE A 246 -2.56 27.46 -0.80
CA ILE A 246 -1.56 28.49 -0.42
C ILE A 246 -0.74 28.93 -1.65
N LYS A 247 -0.27 27.98 -2.46
CA LYS A 247 0.50 28.30 -3.66
C LYS A 247 -0.31 29.09 -4.69
N LEU A 248 -1.61 28.78 -4.85
CA LEU A 248 -2.50 29.54 -5.73
C LEU A 248 -2.75 30.95 -5.21
N GLU A 249 -2.94 31.13 -3.89
CA GLU A 249 -3.09 32.44 -3.26
C GLU A 249 -1.85 33.31 -3.44
N GLU A 250 -0.65 32.77 -3.21
CA GLU A 250 0.62 33.47 -3.45
C GLU A 250 0.77 33.89 -4.91
N MET A 251 0.42 33.01 -5.84
CA MET A 251 0.46 33.28 -7.27
C MET A 251 -0.52 34.40 -7.67
N LEU A 252 -1.74 34.39 -7.12
CA LEU A 252 -2.74 35.42 -7.32
C LEU A 252 -2.26 36.76 -6.81
N ILE A 253 -1.74 36.81 -5.59
CA ILE A 253 -1.17 38.03 -4.99
C ILE A 253 -0.03 38.60 -5.86
N LYS A 254 0.83 37.73 -6.38
CA LYS A 254 1.93 38.14 -7.28
C LYS A 254 1.37 38.73 -8.60
N CYS A 255 0.38 38.10 -9.22
CA CYS A 255 -0.27 38.63 -10.41
C CYS A 255 -0.94 39.97 -10.18
N LEU A 256 -1.66 40.14 -9.05
CA LEU A 256 -2.28 41.41 -8.69
C LEU A 256 -1.24 42.52 -8.51
N ARG A 257 -0.14 42.24 -7.78
CA ARG A 257 0.95 43.22 -7.60
C ARG A 257 1.56 43.66 -8.94
N LEU A 258 1.78 42.74 -9.85
CA LEU A 258 2.33 43.05 -11.19
C LEU A 258 1.35 43.88 -12.01
N SER A 259 0.04 43.57 -11.97
CA SER A 259 -0.97 44.38 -12.69
C SER A 259 -1.08 45.80 -12.16
N PHE A 260 -1.00 45.99 -10.83
CA PHE A 260 -1.01 47.33 -10.22
C PHE A 260 0.28 48.13 -10.49
N SER A 261 1.42 47.46 -10.64
CA SER A 261 2.66 48.14 -10.99
C SER A 261 2.71 48.54 -12.47
N ALA A 262 2.12 47.75 -13.37
CA ALA A 262 2.05 48.08 -14.79
C ALA A 262 1.08 49.23 -15.13
N GLN A 263 0.13 49.56 -14.25
CA GLN A 263 -0.76 50.73 -14.41
C GLN A 263 -0.15 52.09 -14.01
N LYS A 264 1.05 52.06 -13.42
CA LYS A 264 1.76 53.28 -12.98
C LYS A 264 2.84 53.76 -13.96
N THR A 265 2.99 53.11 -15.07
CA THR A 265 3.81 53.51 -16.22
C THR A 265 2.90 53.98 -17.38
#